data_0ac9470045685702d872f61cb5f3facc
#
_entry.id   0ac9470045685702d872f61cb5f3facc
#
_cell.length_a   1.000
_cell.length_b   1.000
_cell.length_c   1.000
_cell.angle_alpha   90.00
_cell.angle_beta   90.00
_cell.angle_gamma   90.00
#
_symmetry.space_group_name_H-M   'P 1'
#
loop_
_entity.id
_entity.type
_entity.pdbx_description
1 polymer ?
#
loop_
_entity_poly.entity_id
_entity_poly.type
_entity_poly.pdbx_seq_one_letter_code
_entity_poly.pdbx_strand_id
1 'polypeptide(L)'
;MKIAQVRQCALALPDATEEPHFEYSSFRVRGKIFVTVPPDEKHIHVFVGESDREMALALHPAFLEKLVWGGKVRGLRVLLSKASPAVVSRLVREAWVHKAPKRLAAALKEPST
;
A
#
# COMPACT_ATOMS: atom_id res chain seq x y z
N MET A 1 -6.69 -12.75 -1.05
CA MET A 1 -7.01 -11.69 -0.07
C MET A 1 -8.15 -10.83 -0.59
N LYS A 2 -9.05 -10.43 0.26
CA LYS A 2 -10.21 -9.61 -0.14
C LYS A 2 -10.02 -8.16 0.24
N ILE A 3 -10.71 -7.25 -0.46
CA ILE A 3 -10.65 -5.81 -0.20
C ILE A 3 -10.99 -5.47 1.26
N ALA A 4 -11.94 -6.18 1.88
CA ALA A 4 -12.27 -5.93 3.28
C ALA A 4 -11.06 -6.13 4.21
N GLN A 5 -10.20 -7.08 3.89
CA GLN A 5 -8.98 -7.33 4.65
C GLN A 5 -7.94 -6.22 4.42
N VAL A 6 -7.84 -5.73 3.18
CA VAL A 6 -6.96 -4.60 2.85
C VAL A 6 -7.41 -3.35 3.62
N ARG A 7 -8.72 -3.09 3.62
CA ARG A 7 -9.31 -1.95 4.35
C ARG A 7 -8.98 -2.03 5.83
N GLN A 8 -9.13 -3.21 6.42
CA GLN A 8 -8.82 -3.41 7.82
C GLN A 8 -7.35 -3.12 8.13
N CYS A 9 -6.44 -3.61 7.30
CA CYS A 9 -5.00 -3.37 7.46
C CYS A 9 -4.67 -1.87 7.33
N ALA A 10 -5.21 -1.21 6.32
CA ALA A 10 -4.90 0.20 6.05
C ALA A 10 -5.45 1.11 7.13
N LEU A 11 -6.71 0.91 7.54
CA LEU A 11 -7.35 1.77 8.53
C LEU A 11 -6.87 1.52 9.95
N ALA A 12 -6.16 0.44 10.21
CA ALA A 12 -5.52 0.19 11.50
C ALA A 12 -4.26 1.05 11.71
N LEU A 13 -3.73 1.65 10.64
CA LEU A 13 -2.53 2.49 10.73
C LEU A 13 -2.89 3.89 11.24
N PRO A 14 -1.98 4.56 11.97
CA PRO A 14 -2.27 5.86 12.56
C PRO A 14 -2.69 6.91 11.52
N ASP A 15 -3.72 7.68 11.85
CA ASP A 15 -4.24 8.78 11.01
C ASP A 15 -4.66 8.36 9.60
N ALA A 16 -4.90 7.07 9.39
CA ALA A 16 -5.34 6.58 8.09
C ALA A 16 -6.83 6.84 7.88
N THR A 17 -7.17 7.29 6.68
CA THR A 17 -8.54 7.52 6.25
C THR A 17 -8.79 6.84 4.92
N GLU A 18 -10.06 6.55 4.63
CA GLU A 18 -10.48 6.07 3.32
C GLU A 18 -11.29 7.16 2.63
N GLU A 19 -10.91 7.53 1.40
CA GLU A 19 -11.56 8.60 0.66
C GLU A 19 -11.67 8.24 -0.80
N PRO A 20 -12.70 8.72 -1.51
CA PRO A 20 -12.82 8.49 -2.94
C PRO A 20 -11.71 9.23 -3.69
N HIS A 21 -11.28 8.67 -4.81
CA HIS A 21 -10.30 9.27 -5.70
C HIS A 21 -10.70 8.93 -7.14
N PHE A 22 -11.55 9.78 -7.73
CA PHE A 22 -12.21 9.51 -9.01
C PHE A 22 -13.05 8.23 -8.90
N GLU A 23 -12.81 7.23 -9.75
CA GLU A 23 -13.51 5.94 -9.70
C GLU A 23 -12.88 4.96 -8.71
N TYR A 24 -11.74 5.34 -8.12
CA TYR A 24 -11.00 4.52 -7.16
C TYR A 24 -11.41 4.84 -5.73
N SER A 25 -11.19 3.90 -4.83
CA SER A 25 -11.09 4.22 -3.41
C SER A 25 -9.62 4.45 -3.08
N SER A 26 -9.34 5.27 -2.07
CA SER A 26 -7.97 5.52 -1.64
C SER A 26 -7.85 5.49 -0.13
N PHE A 27 -6.69 5.04 0.34
CA PHE A 27 -6.33 5.14 1.74
C PHE A 27 -5.23 6.19 1.87
N ARG A 28 -5.43 7.13 2.79
CA ARG A 28 -4.56 8.31 2.94
C ARG A 28 -4.07 8.45 4.36
N VAL A 29 -2.87 9.02 4.49
CA VAL A 29 -2.32 9.46 5.76
C VAL A 29 -2.01 10.95 5.65
N ARG A 30 -2.68 11.74 6.47
CA ARG A 30 -2.51 13.21 6.44
C ARG A 30 -2.68 13.78 5.02
N GLY A 31 -3.67 13.29 4.28
CA GLY A 31 -3.98 13.74 2.92
C GLY A 31 -3.16 13.12 1.80
N LYS A 32 -2.12 12.35 2.12
CA LYS A 32 -1.29 11.67 1.11
C LYS A 32 -1.76 10.25 0.88
N ILE A 33 -1.99 9.90 -0.39
CA ILE A 33 -2.45 8.56 -0.77
C ILE A 33 -1.30 7.57 -0.62
N PHE A 34 -1.54 6.46 0.09
CA PHE A 34 -0.55 5.38 0.18
C PHE A 34 -1.06 4.07 -0.44
N VAL A 35 -2.37 3.91 -0.62
CA VAL A 35 -2.97 2.77 -1.32
C VAL A 35 -4.15 3.27 -2.13
N THR A 36 -4.33 2.74 -3.35
CA THR A 36 -5.57 2.93 -4.12
C THR A 36 -6.16 1.58 -4.46
N VAL A 37 -7.50 1.55 -4.59
CA VAL A 37 -8.26 0.36 -4.96
C VAL A 37 -9.01 0.67 -6.25
N PRO A 38 -8.60 0.08 -7.39
CA PRO A 38 -9.34 0.27 -8.64
C PRO A 38 -10.74 -0.35 -8.58
N PRO A 39 -11.65 0.08 -9.49
CA PRO A 39 -13.04 -0.42 -9.47
C PRO A 39 -13.21 -1.92 -9.62
N ASP A 40 -12.23 -2.62 -10.22
CA ASP A 40 -12.30 -4.08 -10.38
C ASP A 40 -12.20 -4.83 -9.05
N GLU A 41 -11.66 -4.19 -8.01
CA GLU A 41 -11.44 -4.76 -6.68
C GLU A 41 -10.62 -6.06 -6.68
N LYS A 42 -9.95 -6.36 -7.79
CA LYS A 42 -9.06 -7.52 -7.94
C LYS A 42 -7.61 -7.19 -7.67
N HIS A 43 -7.29 -5.92 -7.76
CA HIS A 43 -5.94 -5.40 -7.54
C HIS A 43 -5.98 -4.29 -6.51
N ILE A 44 -4.84 -4.01 -5.92
CA ILE A 44 -4.59 -2.75 -5.21
C ILE A 44 -3.27 -2.19 -5.70
N HIS A 45 -3.10 -0.89 -5.54
CA HIS A 45 -1.84 -0.20 -5.81
C HIS A 45 -1.27 0.27 -4.49
N VAL A 46 -0.01 -0.07 -4.21
CA VAL A 46 0.68 0.36 -3.00
C VAL A 46 1.86 1.25 -3.39
N PHE A 47 1.93 2.43 -2.80
CA PHE A 47 2.92 3.45 -3.15
C PHE A 47 4.13 3.37 -2.22
N VAL A 48 4.86 2.27 -2.33
CA VAL A 48 6.10 2.04 -1.58
C VAL A 48 7.27 2.74 -2.24
N GLY A 49 8.33 2.97 -1.46
CA GLY A 49 9.57 3.53 -1.99
C GLY A 49 10.31 2.54 -2.87
N GLU A 50 11.31 3.04 -3.59
CA GLU A 50 12.05 2.26 -4.58
C GLU A 50 12.69 1.00 -3.99
N SER A 51 13.35 1.13 -2.86
CA SER A 51 14.05 0.01 -2.22
C SER A 51 13.07 -1.11 -1.84
N ASP A 52 11.97 -0.76 -1.17
CA ASP A 52 10.94 -1.73 -0.79
C ASP A 52 10.29 -2.37 -2.00
N ARG A 53 10.06 -1.56 -3.04
CA ARG A 53 9.48 -2.02 -4.30
C ARG A 53 10.33 -3.08 -4.98
N GLU A 54 11.63 -2.80 -5.14
CA GLU A 54 12.52 -3.72 -5.85
C GLU A 54 12.72 -5.01 -5.08
N MET A 55 12.79 -4.93 -3.77
CA MET A 55 12.89 -6.13 -2.92
C MET A 55 11.63 -7.00 -3.04
N ALA A 56 10.46 -6.39 -2.95
CA ALA A 56 9.19 -7.11 -3.03
C ALA A 56 9.02 -7.78 -4.39
N LEU A 57 9.36 -7.09 -5.49
CA LEU A 57 9.28 -7.64 -6.84
C LEU A 57 10.19 -8.85 -7.00
N ALA A 58 11.40 -8.80 -6.44
CA ALA A 58 12.33 -9.91 -6.50
C ALA A 58 11.83 -11.13 -5.75
N LEU A 59 11.18 -10.91 -4.60
CA LEU A 59 10.70 -12.00 -3.75
C LEU A 59 9.34 -12.57 -4.17
N HIS A 60 8.47 -11.74 -4.75
CA HIS A 60 7.07 -12.11 -5.00
C HIS A 60 6.58 -11.76 -6.40
N PRO A 61 7.28 -12.21 -7.47
CA PRO A 61 6.88 -11.86 -8.84
C PRO A 61 5.55 -12.49 -9.28
N ALA A 62 5.06 -13.49 -8.54
CA ALA A 62 3.82 -14.18 -8.89
C ALA A 62 2.57 -13.30 -8.78
N PHE A 63 2.61 -12.29 -7.89
CA PHE A 63 1.45 -11.44 -7.66
C PHE A 63 1.77 -9.94 -7.61
N LEU A 64 3.00 -9.55 -7.92
CA LEU A 64 3.43 -8.15 -7.93
C LEU A 64 3.95 -7.76 -9.30
N GLU A 65 3.61 -6.55 -9.72
CA GLU A 65 4.19 -5.93 -10.90
C GLU A 65 4.40 -4.44 -10.63
N LYS A 66 5.25 -3.80 -11.43
CA LYS A 66 5.47 -2.36 -11.32
C LYS A 66 4.21 -1.61 -11.74
N LEU A 67 3.82 -0.63 -10.94
CA LEU A 67 2.77 0.31 -11.31
C LEU A 67 3.43 1.48 -12.03
N VAL A 68 3.11 1.65 -13.30
CA VAL A 68 3.68 2.71 -14.14
C VAL A 68 2.58 3.68 -14.55
N TRP A 69 2.71 4.94 -14.20
CA TRP A 69 1.81 6.02 -14.59
C TRP A 69 2.63 7.20 -15.13
N GLY A 70 2.21 7.73 -16.29
CA GLY A 70 2.90 8.88 -16.88
C GLY A 70 4.37 8.60 -17.18
N GLY A 71 4.70 7.37 -17.55
CA GLY A 71 6.07 6.98 -17.88
C GLY A 71 6.98 6.79 -16.68
N LYS A 72 6.45 6.89 -15.45
CA LYS A 72 7.23 6.72 -14.22
C LYS A 72 6.69 5.57 -13.40
N VAL A 73 7.59 4.84 -12.73
CA VAL A 73 7.22 3.81 -11.78
C VAL A 73 6.78 4.48 -10.49
N ARG A 74 5.53 4.25 -10.09
CA ARG A 74 4.91 4.92 -8.93
C ARG A 74 4.81 4.02 -7.71
N GLY A 75 4.82 2.72 -7.90
CA GLY A 75 4.66 1.76 -6.83
C GLY A 75 4.50 0.36 -7.36
N LEU A 76 3.68 -0.43 -6.68
CA LEU A 76 3.39 -1.81 -7.03
C LEU A 76 1.90 -2.02 -7.25
N ARG A 77 1.59 -2.85 -8.23
CA ARG A 77 0.25 -3.38 -8.45
C ARG A 77 0.22 -4.80 -7.90
N VAL A 78 -0.75 -5.07 -7.05
CA VAL A 78 -0.88 -6.35 -6.33
C VAL A 78 -2.11 -7.09 -6.85
N LEU A 79 -1.92 -8.33 -7.30
CA LEU A 79 -3.03 -9.20 -7.68
C LEU A 79 -3.52 -9.95 -6.43
N LEU A 80 -4.65 -9.54 -5.89
CA LEU A 80 -5.13 -10.00 -4.59
C LEU A 80 -5.44 -11.49 -4.53
N SER A 81 -5.91 -12.09 -5.64
CA SER A 81 -6.27 -13.50 -5.66
C SER A 81 -5.08 -14.44 -5.43
N LYS A 82 -3.88 -13.98 -5.76
CA LYS A 82 -2.65 -14.76 -5.60
C LYS A 82 -1.75 -14.25 -4.47
N ALA A 83 -2.09 -13.12 -3.88
CA ALA A 83 -1.24 -12.46 -2.91
C ALA A 83 -1.27 -13.13 -1.54
N SER A 84 -0.11 -13.24 -0.92
CA SER A 84 0.00 -13.62 0.48
C SER A 84 -0.53 -12.49 1.36
N PRO A 85 -1.51 -12.73 2.25
CA PRO A 85 -2.01 -11.67 3.15
C PRO A 85 -0.93 -11.03 4.00
N ALA A 86 0.04 -11.81 4.47
CA ALA A 86 1.14 -11.28 5.28
C ALA A 86 2.00 -10.32 4.48
N VAL A 87 2.28 -10.63 3.21
CA VAL A 87 3.07 -9.77 2.32
C VAL A 87 2.30 -8.49 2.01
N VAL A 88 1.00 -8.59 1.71
CA VAL A 88 0.17 -7.42 1.42
C VAL A 88 0.09 -6.49 2.64
N SER A 89 -0.14 -7.05 3.82
CA SER A 89 -0.19 -6.27 5.06
C SER A 89 1.12 -5.50 5.27
N ARG A 90 2.25 -6.16 5.03
CA ARG A 90 3.56 -5.52 5.12
C ARG A 90 3.73 -4.41 4.10
N LEU A 91 3.33 -4.63 2.84
CA LEU A 91 3.43 -3.62 1.78
C LEU A 91 2.56 -2.41 2.06
N VAL A 92 1.35 -2.62 2.57
CA VAL A 92 0.45 -1.53 2.97
C VAL A 92 1.12 -0.67 4.06
N ARG A 93 1.72 -1.31 5.06
CA ARG A 93 2.45 -0.64 6.12
C ARG A 93 3.67 0.12 5.58
N GLU A 94 4.44 -0.48 4.69
CA GLU A 94 5.60 0.17 4.08
C GLU A 94 5.18 1.38 3.25
N ALA A 95 4.07 1.30 2.52
CA ALA A 95 3.52 2.42 1.77
C ALA A 95 3.11 3.56 2.71
N TRP A 96 2.46 3.23 3.82
CA TRP A 96 2.10 4.21 4.85
C TRP A 96 3.36 4.91 5.39
N VAL A 97 4.39 4.16 5.74
CA VAL A 97 5.66 4.72 6.23
C VAL A 97 6.29 5.65 5.20
N HIS A 98 6.22 5.28 3.92
CA HIS A 98 6.78 6.09 2.84
C HIS A 98 6.05 7.43 2.66
N LYS A 99 4.74 7.46 2.88
CA LYS A 99 3.91 8.64 2.67
C LYS A 99 3.65 9.47 3.93
N ALA A 100 3.75 8.87 5.10
CA ALA A 100 3.49 9.56 6.36
C ALA A 100 4.58 10.59 6.67
N PRO A 101 4.25 11.66 7.42
CA PRO A 101 5.28 12.55 7.95
C PRO A 101 6.30 11.74 8.76
N LYS A 102 7.57 12.15 8.68
CA LYS A 102 8.67 11.40 9.33
C LYS A 102 8.44 11.17 10.82
N ARG A 103 7.91 12.18 11.52
CA ARG A 103 7.63 12.09 12.96
C ARG A 103 6.60 11.00 13.26
N LEU A 104 5.53 10.95 12.47
CA LEU A 104 4.48 9.96 12.62
C LEU A 104 5.00 8.56 12.28
N ALA A 105 5.76 8.43 11.21
CA ALA A 105 6.36 7.16 10.79
C ALA A 105 7.35 6.64 11.84
N ALA A 106 8.13 7.52 12.45
CA ALA A 106 9.08 7.16 13.49
C ALA A 106 8.36 6.60 14.73
N ALA A 107 7.22 7.20 15.11
CA ALA A 107 6.43 6.72 16.23
C ALA A 107 5.92 5.29 16.01
N LEU A 108 5.54 4.95 14.78
CA LEU A 108 5.10 3.58 14.44
C LEU A 108 6.25 2.59 14.47
N LYS A 109 7.47 3.02 14.12
CA LYS A 109 8.65 2.15 14.08
C LYS A 109 9.26 1.91 15.45
N GLU A 110 8.95 2.70 16.44
CA GLU A 110 9.47 2.49 17.76
C GLU A 110 8.95 1.18 18.33
N PRO A 111 9.84 0.32 18.87
CA PRO A 111 9.37 -0.90 19.49
C PRO A 111 8.51 -0.56 20.70
N SER A 112 7.32 -1.10 20.74
CA SER A 112 6.49 -1.04 21.93
C SER A 112 7.08 -2.02 22.94
N THR A 113 7.84 -1.49 23.82
CA THR A 113 8.36 -2.30 24.92
C THR A 113 7.33 -2.38 26.03
#